data_fbdba8321f916a6e4eccb87bce7c7f64
#
_entry.id   fbdba8321f916a6e4eccb87bce7c7f64
#
_cell.length_a   1.000
_cell.length_b   1.000
_cell.length_c   1.000
_cell.angle_alpha   90.00
_cell.angle_beta   90.00
_cell.angle_gamma   90.00
#
_symmetry.space_group_name_H-M   'P 1'
#
loop_
_entity.id
_entity.type
_entity.pdbx_description
1 polymer ?
#
loop_
_entity_poly.entity_id
_entity_poly.type
_entity_poly.pdbx_seq_one_letter_code
_entity_poly.pdbx_strand_id
1 'polypeptide(L)'
;MSNLDPDAIRAICEDACGSLDVPGGIPRSADAVQQLVFTVGAEVGGRDIRRQIGGPALSWWQIEPATIIDCASSWLRYRPAIEAAITRHLSPGMSLVDGVYDDPLIAAMVARVVYRRSPLNLVCPDDIRGQSRVWKQAYNTPLGKGTEREAVERYMAWVGPNYHPLDGGE
;
A
#
# COMPACT_ATOMS: atom_id res chain seq x y z
N MET A 1 22.20 2.03 3.39
CA MET A 1 20.86 2.01 2.77
C MET A 1 20.26 3.39 2.96
N SER A 2 19.81 4.03 1.89
CA SER A 2 19.09 5.29 1.98
C SER A 2 17.72 5.07 2.64
N ASN A 3 17.31 6.01 3.51
CA ASN A 3 15.95 6.02 4.02
C ASN A 3 15.05 6.69 2.99
N LEU A 4 13.83 6.14 2.84
CA LEU A 4 12.77 6.75 2.06
C LEU A 4 12.28 8.01 2.76
N ASP A 5 12.00 9.04 1.99
CA ASP A 5 11.37 10.25 2.50
C ASP A 5 9.86 10.01 2.69
N PRO A 6 9.32 10.18 3.92
CA PRO A 6 7.89 10.00 4.18
C PRO A 6 6.97 10.86 3.30
N ASP A 7 7.37 12.09 3.00
CA ASP A 7 6.56 12.99 2.17
C ASP A 7 6.56 12.56 0.71
N ALA A 8 7.68 12.06 0.19
CA ALA A 8 7.75 11.47 -1.15
C ALA A 8 6.88 10.22 -1.25
N ILE A 9 6.89 9.34 -0.24
CA ILE A 9 6.01 8.17 -0.19
C ILE A 9 4.54 8.58 -0.13
N ARG A 10 4.21 9.61 0.65
CA ARG A 10 2.85 10.15 0.71
C ARG A 10 2.39 10.62 -0.67
N ALA A 11 3.20 11.39 -1.39
CA ALA A 11 2.87 11.88 -2.72
C ALA A 11 2.55 10.71 -3.69
N ILE A 12 3.33 9.63 -3.66
CA ILE A 12 3.05 8.41 -4.44
C ILE A 12 1.72 7.78 -4.04
N CYS A 13 1.41 7.72 -2.74
CA CYS A 13 0.15 7.17 -2.25
C CYS A 13 -1.06 8.03 -2.66
N GLU A 14 -0.90 9.35 -2.67
CA GLU A 14 -1.91 10.29 -3.15
C GLU A 14 -2.19 10.11 -4.65
N ASP A 15 -1.13 10.01 -5.45
CA ASP A 15 -1.22 9.76 -6.89
C ASP A 15 -1.86 8.40 -7.19
N ALA A 16 -1.51 7.37 -6.43
CA ALA A 16 -2.10 6.04 -6.56
C ALA A 16 -3.60 6.04 -6.24
N CYS A 17 -3.99 6.66 -5.13
CA CYS A 17 -5.40 6.79 -4.76
C CYS A 17 -6.17 7.65 -5.77
N GLY A 18 -5.57 8.74 -6.26
CA GLY A 18 -6.15 9.59 -7.31
C GLY A 18 -6.32 8.87 -8.64
N SER A 19 -5.34 8.04 -9.04
CA SER A 19 -5.41 7.23 -10.26
C SER A 19 -6.50 6.17 -10.23
N LEU A 20 -6.85 5.67 -9.05
CA LEU A 20 -7.92 4.70 -8.84
C LEU A 20 -9.31 5.34 -8.67
N ASP A 21 -9.38 6.66 -8.42
CA ASP A 21 -10.62 7.41 -8.24
C ASP A 21 -11.22 7.80 -9.59
N VAL A 22 -11.78 6.81 -10.26
CA VAL A 22 -12.43 6.92 -11.56
C VAL A 22 -13.87 6.39 -11.46
N PRO A 23 -14.76 6.71 -12.38
CA PRO A 23 -16.11 6.12 -12.40
C PRO A 23 -16.05 4.58 -12.38
N GLY A 24 -16.64 3.97 -11.37
CA GLY A 24 -16.55 2.52 -11.10
C GLY A 24 -15.23 2.06 -10.48
N GLY A 25 -14.38 3.00 -10.08
CA GLY A 25 -13.09 2.76 -9.42
C GLY A 25 -13.17 2.67 -7.89
N ILE A 26 -12.07 3.06 -7.23
CA ILE A 26 -11.95 3.09 -5.77
C ILE A 26 -11.85 4.55 -5.34
N PRO A 27 -12.81 5.07 -4.56
CA PRO A 27 -12.79 6.45 -4.09
C PRO A 27 -11.49 6.79 -3.32
N ARG A 28 -10.93 7.95 -3.60
CA ARG A 28 -9.81 8.51 -2.84
C ARG A 28 -10.30 8.92 -1.45
N SER A 29 -9.47 8.69 -0.44
CA SER A 29 -9.68 9.22 0.92
C SER A 29 -8.34 9.43 1.62
N ALA A 30 -8.30 10.35 2.58
CA ALA A 30 -7.14 10.57 3.45
C ALA A 30 -6.78 9.31 4.24
N ASP A 31 -7.80 8.56 4.69
CA ASP A 31 -7.63 7.28 5.39
C ASP A 31 -6.85 6.27 4.54
N ALA A 32 -7.19 6.19 3.23
CA ALA A 32 -6.53 5.27 2.31
C ALA A 32 -5.07 5.68 2.04
N VAL A 33 -4.81 6.95 1.82
CA VAL A 33 -3.45 7.47 1.65
C VAL A 33 -2.62 7.15 2.87
N GLN A 34 -3.11 7.49 4.06
CA GLN A 34 -2.38 7.27 5.30
C GLN A 34 -2.16 5.79 5.61
N GLN A 35 -3.14 4.91 5.33
CA GLN A 35 -2.96 3.47 5.49
C GLN A 35 -1.85 2.92 4.60
N LEU A 36 -1.72 3.43 3.37
CA LEU A 36 -0.63 3.04 2.46
C LEU A 36 0.75 3.52 2.96
N VAL A 37 0.83 4.75 3.47
CA VAL A 37 2.06 5.28 4.09
C VAL A 37 2.44 4.46 5.32
N PHE A 38 1.46 4.18 6.21
CA PHE A 38 1.68 3.31 7.38
C PHE A 38 2.24 1.95 6.98
N THR A 39 1.72 1.35 5.89
CA THR A 39 2.17 0.03 5.42
C THR A 39 3.65 0.03 5.05
N VAL A 40 4.17 1.05 4.38
CA VAL A 40 5.62 1.16 4.08
C VAL A 40 6.44 1.19 5.38
N GLY A 41 6.00 1.95 6.38
CA GLY A 41 6.63 1.96 7.70
C GLY A 41 6.63 0.58 8.36
N ALA A 42 5.48 -0.08 8.36
CA ALA A 42 5.30 -1.40 8.96
C ALA A 42 6.15 -2.49 8.28
N GLU A 43 6.22 -2.47 6.94
CA GLU A 43 6.89 -3.52 6.16
C GLU A 43 8.40 -3.32 6.08
N VAL A 44 8.86 -2.14 5.70
CA VAL A 44 10.29 -1.89 5.46
C VAL A 44 10.92 -0.90 6.43
N GLY A 45 10.14 -0.28 7.34
CA GLY A 45 10.65 0.73 8.28
C GLY A 45 11.30 1.92 7.58
N GLY A 46 10.76 2.32 6.43
CA GLY A 46 11.28 3.41 5.60
C GLY A 46 12.59 3.11 4.87
N ARG A 47 13.06 1.87 4.87
CA ARG A 47 14.27 1.48 4.11
C ARG A 47 13.94 1.23 2.65
N ASP A 48 14.84 1.61 1.75
CA ASP A 48 14.69 1.33 0.31
C ASP A 48 14.95 -0.16 0.01
N ILE A 49 13.98 -0.99 0.35
CA ILE A 49 13.98 -2.45 0.12
C ILE A 49 12.85 -2.77 -0.85
N ARG A 50 13.17 -2.91 -2.14
CA ARG A 50 12.21 -3.26 -3.19
C ARG A 50 11.97 -4.76 -3.37
N ARG A 51 12.84 -5.59 -2.79
CA ARG A 51 12.70 -7.06 -2.76
C ARG A 51 12.99 -7.55 -1.36
N GLN A 52 12.10 -8.38 -0.84
CA GLN A 52 12.24 -8.95 0.50
C GLN A 52 13.57 -9.73 0.62
N ILE A 53 14.29 -9.49 1.71
CA ILE A 53 15.50 -10.24 2.04
C ILE A 53 15.08 -11.65 2.51
N GLY A 54 15.45 -12.66 1.74
CA GLY A 54 15.10 -14.06 2.06
C GLY A 54 13.64 -14.45 1.82
N GLY A 55 12.90 -13.67 1.04
CA GLY A 55 11.51 -13.96 0.70
C GLY A 55 11.09 -13.44 -0.68
N PRO A 56 9.86 -13.73 -1.12
CA PRO A 56 9.38 -13.41 -2.45
C PRO A 56 8.79 -12.01 -2.60
N ALA A 57 8.48 -11.30 -1.49
CA ALA A 57 7.71 -10.07 -1.52
C ALA A 57 8.43 -8.92 -2.24
N LEU A 58 7.66 -8.09 -2.92
CA LEU A 58 8.12 -7.05 -3.84
C LEU A 58 7.67 -5.66 -3.38
N SER A 59 8.41 -4.65 -3.82
CA SER A 59 8.20 -3.23 -3.56
C SER A 59 8.34 -2.83 -2.08
N TRP A 60 8.19 -1.55 -1.79
CA TRP A 60 8.19 -1.05 -0.40
C TRP A 60 6.96 -1.50 0.41
N TRP A 61 5.90 -1.90 -0.29
CA TRP A 61 4.68 -2.48 0.31
C TRP A 61 4.79 -3.99 0.55
N GLN A 62 5.90 -4.63 0.18
CA GLN A 62 6.19 -6.06 0.39
C GLN A 62 5.03 -6.98 -0.01
N ILE A 63 4.54 -6.81 -1.24
CA ILE A 63 3.44 -7.61 -1.79
C ILE A 63 4.01 -8.90 -2.41
N GLU A 64 3.53 -10.04 -1.97
CA GLU A 64 3.95 -11.32 -2.56
C GLU A 64 3.39 -11.49 -3.98
N PRO A 65 4.18 -12.06 -4.93
CA PRO A 65 3.72 -12.36 -6.29
C PRO A 65 2.41 -13.13 -6.34
N ALA A 66 2.22 -14.09 -5.43
CA ALA A 66 0.98 -14.85 -5.34
C ALA A 66 -0.23 -13.95 -5.03
N THR A 67 -0.08 -12.97 -4.15
CA THR A 67 -1.12 -11.97 -3.84
C THR A 67 -1.43 -11.09 -5.04
N ILE A 68 -0.40 -10.65 -5.79
CA ILE A 68 -0.58 -9.83 -7.00
C ILE A 68 -1.37 -10.61 -8.05
N ILE A 69 -0.99 -11.86 -8.30
CA ILE A 69 -1.67 -12.76 -9.26
C ILE A 69 -3.11 -13.01 -8.82
N ASP A 70 -3.34 -13.26 -7.53
CA ASP A 70 -4.69 -13.45 -7.01
C ASP A 70 -5.53 -12.18 -7.13
N CYS A 71 -4.98 -10.99 -6.85
CA CYS A 71 -5.67 -9.72 -7.11
C CYS A 71 -6.11 -9.60 -8.57
N ALA A 72 -5.25 -9.92 -9.52
CA ALA A 72 -5.55 -9.84 -10.94
C ALA A 72 -6.64 -10.84 -11.35
N SER A 73 -6.46 -12.13 -11.01
CA SER A 73 -7.27 -13.23 -11.51
C SER A 73 -8.63 -13.39 -10.81
N SER A 74 -8.71 -13.11 -9.50
CA SER A 74 -9.91 -13.35 -8.70
C SER A 74 -10.72 -12.07 -8.40
N TRP A 75 -10.15 -10.88 -8.59
CA TRP A 75 -10.81 -9.63 -8.21
C TRP A 75 -10.84 -8.56 -9.31
N LEU A 76 -9.68 -8.15 -9.87
CA LEU A 76 -9.58 -7.09 -10.89
C LEU A 76 -10.32 -7.46 -12.17
N ARG A 77 -10.22 -8.70 -12.63
CA ARG A 77 -10.92 -9.19 -13.84
C ARG A 77 -12.44 -8.92 -13.85
N TYR A 78 -13.05 -8.73 -12.69
CA TYR A 78 -14.47 -8.39 -12.54
C TYR A 78 -14.72 -6.91 -12.28
N ARG A 79 -13.67 -6.08 -12.38
CA ARG A 79 -13.70 -4.63 -12.11
C ARG A 79 -12.91 -3.86 -13.17
N PRO A 80 -13.44 -3.82 -14.41
CA PRO A 80 -12.69 -3.34 -15.57
C PRO A 80 -12.21 -1.89 -15.43
N ALA A 81 -12.94 -1.04 -14.70
CA ALA A 81 -12.51 0.34 -14.46
C ALA A 81 -11.24 0.42 -13.61
N ILE A 82 -11.14 -0.43 -12.57
CA ILE A 82 -9.96 -0.49 -11.69
C ILE A 82 -8.80 -1.16 -12.43
N GLU A 83 -9.06 -2.25 -13.13
CA GLU A 83 -8.06 -2.94 -13.94
C GLU A 83 -7.45 -1.99 -14.98
N ALA A 84 -8.29 -1.27 -15.74
CA ALA A 84 -7.84 -0.28 -16.71
C ALA A 84 -7.06 0.87 -16.07
N ALA A 85 -7.48 1.32 -14.88
CA ALA A 85 -6.77 2.36 -14.14
C ALA A 85 -5.33 1.95 -13.77
N ILE A 86 -5.10 0.66 -13.47
CA ILE A 86 -3.76 0.14 -13.18
C ILE A 86 -2.98 -0.13 -14.47
N THR A 87 -3.59 -0.84 -15.43
CA THR A 87 -2.89 -1.31 -16.63
C THR A 87 -2.40 -0.20 -17.55
N ARG A 88 -3.04 0.98 -17.52
CA ARG A 88 -2.54 2.15 -18.28
C ARG A 88 -1.16 2.65 -17.85
N HIS A 89 -0.70 2.29 -16.65
CA HIS A 89 0.64 2.60 -16.15
C HIS A 89 1.67 1.53 -16.48
N LEU A 90 1.23 0.33 -16.92
CA LEU A 90 2.13 -0.73 -17.33
C LEU A 90 2.71 -0.44 -18.72
N SER A 91 4.00 -0.70 -18.89
CA SER A 91 4.61 -0.72 -20.22
C SER A 91 4.03 -1.85 -21.07
N PRO A 92 3.97 -1.70 -22.40
CA PRO A 92 3.47 -2.76 -23.28
C PRO A 92 4.20 -4.10 -23.03
N GLY A 93 3.43 -5.15 -22.76
CA GLY A 93 3.96 -6.50 -22.49
C GLY A 93 4.48 -6.74 -21.07
N MET A 94 4.47 -5.74 -20.20
CA MET A 94 4.87 -5.89 -18.80
C MET A 94 3.77 -6.60 -18.01
N SER A 95 4.14 -7.57 -17.19
CA SER A 95 3.21 -8.20 -16.25
C SER A 95 2.92 -7.28 -15.06
N LEU A 96 1.78 -7.50 -14.38
CA LEU A 96 1.47 -6.75 -13.15
C LEU A 96 2.51 -7.00 -12.04
N VAL A 97 3.09 -8.19 -11.99
CA VAL A 97 4.14 -8.55 -11.02
C VAL A 97 5.40 -7.72 -11.27
N ASP A 98 5.82 -7.60 -12.54
CA ASP A 98 6.97 -6.78 -12.90
C ASP A 98 6.69 -5.29 -12.65
N GLY A 99 5.46 -4.83 -12.98
CA GLY A 99 5.03 -3.46 -12.69
C GLY A 99 5.11 -3.12 -11.21
N VAL A 100 4.68 -4.01 -10.32
CA VAL A 100 4.78 -3.82 -8.85
C VAL A 100 6.24 -3.74 -8.38
N TYR A 101 7.13 -4.48 -9.02
CA TYR A 101 8.55 -4.41 -8.68
C TYR A 101 9.22 -3.12 -9.18
N ASP A 102 8.91 -2.71 -10.41
CA ASP A 102 9.62 -1.63 -11.10
C ASP A 102 9.08 -0.24 -10.76
N ASP A 103 7.74 -0.11 -10.57
CA ASP A 103 7.07 1.17 -10.41
C ASP A 103 6.37 1.28 -9.04
N PRO A 104 6.83 2.19 -8.16
CA PRO A 104 6.19 2.45 -6.86
C PRO A 104 4.73 2.90 -6.96
N LEU A 105 4.33 3.60 -8.03
CA LEU A 105 2.94 4.00 -8.24
C LEU A 105 2.05 2.77 -8.45
N ILE A 106 2.45 1.85 -9.32
CA ILE A 106 1.73 0.59 -9.56
C ILE A 106 1.68 -0.24 -8.27
N ALA A 107 2.79 -0.30 -7.53
CA ALA A 107 2.85 -1.00 -6.25
C ALA A 107 1.86 -0.43 -5.22
N ALA A 108 1.78 0.90 -5.08
CA ALA A 108 0.83 1.57 -4.21
C ALA A 108 -0.63 1.31 -4.64
N MET A 109 -0.92 1.33 -5.94
CA MET A 109 -2.25 1.01 -6.48
C MET A 109 -2.66 -0.44 -6.14
N VAL A 110 -1.76 -1.40 -6.29
CA VAL A 110 -2.02 -2.82 -5.95
C VAL A 110 -2.18 -2.98 -4.43
N ALA A 111 -1.35 -2.32 -3.61
CA ALA A 111 -1.52 -2.30 -2.16
C ALA A 111 -2.90 -1.74 -1.75
N ARG A 112 -3.37 -0.67 -2.43
CA ARG A 112 -4.73 -0.14 -2.22
C ARG A 112 -5.82 -1.16 -2.57
N VAL A 113 -5.64 -1.94 -3.63
CA VAL A 113 -6.55 -3.04 -4.00
C VAL A 113 -6.58 -4.11 -2.91
N VAL A 114 -5.45 -4.49 -2.33
CA VAL A 114 -5.39 -5.45 -1.22
C VAL A 114 -6.29 -5.00 -0.07
N TYR A 115 -6.19 -3.75 0.36
CA TYR A 115 -7.07 -3.20 1.40
C TYR A 115 -8.54 -3.15 0.96
N ARG A 116 -8.82 -2.77 -0.29
CA ARG A 116 -10.20 -2.68 -0.81
C ARG A 116 -10.91 -4.02 -0.89
N ARG A 117 -10.17 -5.11 -1.03
CA ARG A 117 -10.70 -6.49 -1.01
C ARG A 117 -11.09 -6.95 0.40
N SER A 118 -10.51 -6.36 1.41
CA SER A 118 -10.84 -6.65 2.81
C SER A 118 -12.22 -6.07 3.16
N PRO A 119 -13.01 -6.75 4.01
CA PRO A 119 -14.26 -6.22 4.54
C PRO A 119 -14.05 -5.14 5.61
N LEU A 120 -12.80 -4.90 6.04
CA LEU A 120 -12.47 -3.93 7.09
C LEU A 120 -12.57 -2.50 6.56
N ASN A 121 -13.14 -1.62 7.36
CA ASN A 121 -13.07 -0.19 7.11
C ASN A 121 -11.69 0.35 7.46
N LEU A 122 -11.22 1.31 6.67
CA LEU A 122 -10.05 2.11 7.03
C LEU A 122 -10.43 3.06 8.17
N VAL A 123 -9.42 3.51 8.90
CA VAL A 123 -9.59 4.39 10.07
C VAL A 123 -8.98 5.75 9.81
N CYS A 124 -9.33 6.74 10.63
CA CYS A 124 -8.81 8.11 10.52
C CYS A 124 -7.27 8.14 10.43
N PRO A 125 -6.69 9.13 9.72
CA PRO A 125 -5.24 9.23 9.52
C PRO A 125 -4.43 9.34 10.80
N ASP A 126 -4.98 9.88 11.87
CA ASP A 126 -4.35 10.04 13.18
C ASP A 126 -4.49 8.82 14.11
N ASP A 127 -5.37 7.85 13.78
CA ASP A 127 -5.50 6.60 14.53
C ASP A 127 -4.45 5.55 14.13
N ILE A 128 -3.19 5.79 14.50
CA ILE A 128 -2.06 4.91 14.18
C ILE A 128 -2.26 3.49 14.71
N ARG A 129 -2.89 3.34 15.88
CA ARG A 129 -3.21 2.00 16.42
C ARG A 129 -4.29 1.30 15.62
N GLY A 130 -5.29 2.04 15.16
CA GLY A 130 -6.31 1.52 14.24
C GLY A 130 -5.71 1.08 12.92
N GLN A 131 -4.81 1.88 12.35
CA GLN A 131 -4.08 1.52 11.12
C GLN A 131 -3.25 0.24 11.30
N SER A 132 -2.59 0.06 12.45
CA SER A 132 -1.85 -1.17 12.71
C SER A 132 -2.75 -2.41 12.81
N ARG A 133 -3.96 -2.29 13.40
CA ARG A 133 -4.96 -3.37 13.40
C ARG A 133 -5.45 -3.71 12.01
N VAL A 134 -5.78 -2.68 11.19
CA VAL A 134 -6.20 -2.88 9.80
C VAL A 134 -5.09 -3.53 8.99
N TRP A 135 -3.85 -3.04 9.10
CA TRP A 135 -2.68 -3.67 8.47
C TRP A 135 -2.53 -5.14 8.88
N LYS A 136 -2.60 -5.44 10.19
CA LYS A 136 -2.42 -6.80 10.68
C LYS A 136 -3.47 -7.77 10.15
N GLN A 137 -4.72 -7.34 10.06
CA GLN A 137 -5.82 -8.21 9.69
C GLN A 137 -6.05 -8.29 8.17
N ALA A 138 -5.87 -7.18 7.45
CA ALA A 138 -6.15 -7.10 6.02
C ALA A 138 -4.93 -7.36 5.13
N TYR A 139 -3.73 -7.08 5.62
CA TYR A 139 -2.51 -7.05 4.82
C TYR A 139 -1.49 -8.12 5.26
N ASN A 140 -1.00 -8.05 6.50
CA ASN A 140 -0.01 -8.99 7.04
C ASN A 140 -0.60 -10.38 7.32
N THR A 141 -1.90 -10.47 7.50
CA THR A 141 -2.69 -11.64 7.91
C THR A 141 -2.42 -12.10 9.37
N PRO A 142 -3.39 -12.78 10.02
CA PRO A 142 -3.21 -13.29 11.38
C PRO A 142 -2.05 -14.28 11.54
N LEU A 143 -1.68 -15.00 10.47
CA LEU A 143 -0.58 -15.97 10.45
C LEU A 143 0.79 -15.34 10.16
N GLY A 144 0.83 -14.08 9.71
CA GLY A 144 2.07 -13.34 9.48
C GLY A 144 2.83 -13.10 10.79
N LYS A 145 4.18 -13.05 10.72
CA LYS A 145 5.05 -12.90 11.89
C LYS A 145 5.03 -11.50 12.53
N GLY A 146 4.70 -10.45 11.75
CA GLY A 146 4.68 -9.08 12.24
C GLY A 146 3.57 -8.84 13.28
N THR A 147 3.87 -8.08 14.32
CA THR A 147 2.90 -7.66 15.35
C THR A 147 2.47 -6.22 15.14
N GLU A 148 1.27 -5.86 15.63
CA GLU A 148 0.77 -4.49 15.59
C GLU A 148 1.74 -3.51 16.29
N ARG A 149 2.30 -3.90 17.43
CA ARG A 149 3.25 -3.08 18.17
C ARG A 149 4.52 -2.81 17.37
N GLU A 150 5.13 -3.84 16.80
CA GLU A 150 6.34 -3.69 15.97
C GLU A 150 6.08 -2.84 14.74
N ALA A 151 4.89 -2.94 14.13
CA ALA A 151 4.49 -2.12 13.00
C ALA A 151 4.42 -0.63 13.38
N VAL A 152 3.78 -0.30 14.52
CA VAL A 152 3.74 1.07 15.05
C VAL A 152 5.14 1.59 15.37
N GLU A 153 5.97 0.80 16.08
CA GLU A 153 7.33 1.19 16.43
C GLU A 153 8.19 1.51 15.20
N ARG A 154 8.12 0.66 14.14
CA ARG A 154 8.85 0.89 12.89
C ARG A 154 8.35 2.12 12.15
N TYR A 155 7.03 2.28 12.05
CA TYR A 155 6.42 3.44 11.40
C TYR A 155 6.85 4.73 12.09
N MET A 156 6.69 4.83 13.42
CA MET A 156 7.04 6.01 14.19
C MET A 156 8.54 6.33 14.15
N ALA A 157 9.39 5.31 14.16
CA ALA A 157 10.83 5.50 14.03
C ALA A 157 11.23 6.06 12.65
N TRP A 158 10.48 5.72 11.60
CA TRP A 158 10.72 6.20 10.25
C TRP A 158 10.22 7.62 10.04
N VAL A 159 8.95 7.89 10.33
CA VAL A 159 8.35 9.19 10.05
C VAL A 159 8.85 10.29 10.99
N GLY A 160 9.27 9.91 12.20
CA GLY A 160 9.74 10.86 13.22
C GLY A 160 8.63 11.64 13.93
N PRO A 161 8.99 12.42 14.98
CA PRO A 161 8.01 13.06 15.86
C PRO A 161 7.28 14.25 15.22
N ASN A 162 7.82 14.82 14.15
CA ASN A 162 7.25 15.99 13.47
C ASN A 162 6.37 15.63 12.27
N TYR A 163 6.17 14.35 12.00
CA TYR A 163 5.30 13.92 10.93
C TYR A 163 3.84 14.00 11.38
N HIS A 164 3.05 14.77 10.66
CA HIS A 164 1.61 14.85 10.86
C HIS A 164 0.91 14.11 9.72
N PRO A 165 0.11 13.07 10.03
CA PRO A 165 -0.85 12.54 9.07
C PRO A 165 -1.71 13.69 8.55
N LEU A 166 -2.15 13.59 7.29
CA LEU A 166 -3.04 14.63 6.74
C LEU A 166 -4.25 14.78 7.65
N ASP A 167 -4.41 15.97 8.20
CA ASP A 167 -5.72 16.39 8.71
C ASP A 167 -6.70 16.21 7.56
N GLY A 168 -7.78 15.44 7.81
CA GLY A 168 -8.78 15.19 6.80
C GLY A 168 -9.25 16.55 6.25
N GLY A 169 -8.73 16.92 5.07
CA GLY A 169 -9.11 18.17 4.42
C GLY A 169 -10.62 18.15 4.16
N GLU A 170 -11.26 19.22 4.58
CA GLU A 170 -12.66 19.53 4.33
C GLU A 170 -13.00 19.47 2.85
#